data_a0dfed9f2c229abb30d2b6db0f7ea60c
#
_entry.id   a0dfed9f2c229abb30d2b6db0f7ea60c
#
_cell.length_a   1.000
_cell.length_b   1.000
_cell.length_c   1.000
_cell.angle_alpha   90.00
_cell.angle_beta   90.00
_cell.angle_gamma   90.00
#
_symmetry.space_group_name_H-M   'P 1'
#
loop_
_entity.id
_entity.type
_entity.pdbx_description
1 polymer ?
#
loop_
_entity_poly.entity_id
_entity_poly.type
_entity_poly.pdbx_seq_one_letter_code
_entity_poly.pdbx_strand_id
1 'polypeptide(L)'
;GYIQSLFSERLGGSQFGKDTKIYKFEKIKRAKRAALDANPGKELFDLGVGEPDEMADPGVVKALQVEAEKPENRGYTDNGIDEFKDAACKYMENVFGVKGLAPDKHVNHLIGSKPGLAMTPAAFINPGDVILMTVPGYPVMGTHAQYLGGEVVNLPLTAANNFLPDLKSIDADI
;
A
#
# COMPACT_ATOMS: atom_id res chain seq x y z
N GLY A 1 9.90 14.02 27.25
CA GLY A 1 8.80 14.87 27.75
C GLY A 1 7.51 14.06 27.90
N TYR A 2 6.48 14.65 28.53
CA TYR A 2 5.21 13.97 28.83
C TYR A 2 4.57 13.30 27.59
N ILE A 3 4.49 14.00 26.47
CA ILE A 3 3.94 13.42 25.22
C ILE A 3 4.71 12.18 24.79
N GLN A 4 6.03 12.17 24.92
CA GLN A 4 6.87 11.03 24.56
C GLN A 4 6.55 9.77 25.39
N SER A 5 6.16 9.92 26.64
CA SER A 5 5.80 8.79 27.50
C SER A 5 4.41 8.19 27.20
N LEU A 6 3.62 8.85 26.37
CA LEU A 6 2.28 8.39 25.99
C LEU A 6 2.22 7.52 24.72
N PHE A 7 3.34 7.39 23.99
CA PHE A 7 3.37 6.52 22.82
C PHE A 7 3.22 5.05 23.23
N SER A 8 2.41 4.32 22.45
CA SER A 8 2.20 2.89 22.71
C SER A 8 3.49 2.09 22.53
N GLU A 9 3.68 1.04 23.33
CA GLU A 9 4.86 0.17 23.26
C GLU A 9 5.04 -0.48 21.88
N ARG A 10 3.96 -0.86 21.20
CA ARG A 10 4.01 -1.41 19.82
C ARG A 10 4.57 -0.44 18.78
N LEU A 11 4.55 0.85 19.03
CA LEU A 11 5.18 1.88 18.19
C LEU A 11 6.58 2.26 18.68
N GLY A 12 7.07 1.63 19.74
CA GLY A 12 8.36 1.92 20.35
C GLY A 12 8.28 2.70 21.66
N GLY A 13 7.08 2.98 22.19
CA GLY A 13 6.87 3.63 23.47
C GLY A 13 7.66 4.92 23.61
N SER A 14 8.35 5.09 24.71
CA SER A 14 9.20 6.26 25.00
C SER A 14 10.37 6.45 24.02
N GLN A 15 10.68 5.44 23.19
CA GLN A 15 11.73 5.49 22.16
C GLN A 15 11.19 5.85 20.77
N PHE A 16 9.87 5.98 20.60
CA PHE A 16 9.27 6.34 19.31
C PHE A 16 9.90 7.61 18.72
N GLY A 17 10.35 7.51 17.46
CA GLY A 17 11.04 8.59 16.74
C GLY A 17 12.48 8.86 17.18
N LYS A 18 13.00 8.20 18.22
CA LYS A 18 14.39 8.29 18.64
C LYS A 18 15.24 7.15 18.09
N ASP A 19 14.64 5.97 17.95
CA ASP A 19 15.26 4.83 17.31
C ASP A 19 15.05 4.91 15.81
N THR A 20 16.15 4.88 15.09
CA THR A 20 16.24 5.38 13.71
C THR A 20 15.94 4.32 12.65
N LYS A 21 14.89 3.55 12.79
CA LYS A 21 14.38 2.78 11.66
C LYS A 21 13.72 3.72 10.65
N ILE A 22 14.55 4.44 9.89
CA ILE A 22 14.07 5.30 8.82
C ILE A 22 13.44 4.41 7.74
N TYR A 23 12.21 4.73 7.36
CA TYR A 23 11.51 4.07 6.26
C TYR A 23 12.38 4.04 4.99
N LYS A 24 12.44 2.88 4.32
CA LYS A 24 13.41 2.65 3.22
C LYS A 24 13.35 3.70 2.11
N PHE A 25 12.16 4.15 1.73
CA PHE A 25 12.00 5.17 0.70
C PHE A 25 12.49 6.56 1.14
N GLU A 26 12.41 6.87 2.42
CA GLU A 26 13.00 8.09 2.97
C GLU A 26 14.54 8.03 2.94
N LYS A 27 15.13 6.86 3.20
CA LYS A 27 16.58 6.65 3.02
C LYS A 27 17.01 6.88 1.58
N ILE A 28 16.26 6.32 0.62
CA ILE A 28 16.53 6.51 -0.82
C ILE A 28 16.42 8.00 -1.19
N LYS A 29 15.37 8.67 -0.74
CA LYS A 29 15.18 10.12 -0.99
C LYS A 29 16.33 10.97 -0.46
N ARG A 30 16.82 10.68 0.75
CA ARG A 30 17.98 11.36 1.34
C ARG A 30 19.26 11.07 0.56
N ALA A 31 19.50 9.82 0.18
CA ALA A 31 20.65 9.43 -0.63
C ALA A 31 20.64 10.12 -2.01
N LYS A 32 19.46 10.16 -2.66
CA LYS A 32 19.26 10.89 -3.93
C LYS A 32 19.64 12.37 -3.80
N ARG A 33 19.13 13.04 -2.76
CA ARG A 33 19.46 14.46 -2.52
C ARG A 33 20.96 14.65 -2.31
N ALA A 34 21.58 13.85 -1.46
CA ALA A 34 23.02 13.92 -1.21
C ALA A 34 23.86 13.67 -2.47
N ALA A 35 23.44 12.74 -3.33
CA ALA A 35 24.10 12.46 -4.61
C ALA A 35 24.01 13.65 -5.58
N LEU A 36 22.86 14.29 -5.68
CA LEU A 36 22.67 15.51 -6.51
C LEU A 36 23.50 16.67 -5.99
N ASP A 37 23.51 16.91 -4.68
CA ASP A 37 24.29 17.98 -4.04
C ASP A 37 25.81 17.77 -4.25
N ALA A 38 26.26 16.51 -4.21
CA ALA A 38 27.68 16.16 -4.43
C ALA A 38 28.11 16.19 -5.90
N ASN A 39 27.17 16.21 -6.84
CA ASN A 39 27.43 16.17 -8.28
C ASN A 39 26.62 17.23 -9.05
N PRO A 40 26.87 18.51 -8.83
CA PRO A 40 26.11 19.57 -9.48
C PRO A 40 26.25 19.49 -11.01
N GLY A 41 25.13 19.58 -11.71
CA GLY A 41 25.07 19.52 -13.18
C GLY A 41 25.11 18.13 -13.79
N LYS A 42 25.18 17.06 -12.98
CA LYS A 42 24.99 15.67 -13.48
C LYS A 42 23.52 15.29 -13.43
N GLU A 43 23.06 14.63 -14.47
CA GLU A 43 21.75 14.00 -14.50
C GLU A 43 21.75 12.74 -13.63
N LEU A 44 20.68 12.53 -12.86
CA LEU A 44 20.47 11.35 -12.03
C LEU A 44 19.34 10.50 -12.63
N PHE A 45 19.65 9.29 -13.02
CA PHE A 45 18.65 8.29 -13.41
C PHE A 45 18.16 7.55 -12.17
N ASP A 46 16.90 7.80 -11.78
CA ASP A 46 16.31 7.21 -10.59
C ASP A 46 15.63 5.87 -10.91
N LEU A 47 16.28 4.78 -10.55
CA LEU A 47 15.74 3.41 -10.66
C LEU A 47 15.22 2.87 -9.33
N GLY A 48 15.11 3.73 -8.31
CA GLY A 48 14.77 3.32 -6.94
C GLY A 48 13.29 3.28 -6.63
N VAL A 49 12.46 3.96 -7.42
CA VAL A 49 10.99 4.03 -7.23
C VAL A 49 10.31 3.73 -8.56
N GLY A 50 9.37 2.76 -8.54
CA GLY A 50 8.49 2.51 -9.66
C GLY A 50 7.25 3.41 -9.54
N GLU A 51 7.18 4.44 -10.38
CA GLU A 51 6.03 5.33 -10.50
C GLU A 51 5.76 5.65 -11.97
N PRO A 52 4.51 5.98 -12.34
CA PRO A 52 4.22 6.41 -13.71
C PRO A 52 5.00 7.68 -14.06
N ASP A 53 5.67 7.68 -15.21
CA ASP A 53 6.42 8.80 -15.76
C ASP A 53 5.67 9.50 -16.92
N GLU A 54 4.65 8.86 -17.46
CA GLU A 54 3.79 9.42 -18.47
C GLU A 54 2.61 10.20 -17.87
N MET A 55 2.14 11.19 -18.59
CA MET A 55 0.95 11.93 -18.21
C MET A 55 -0.30 11.06 -18.29
N ALA A 56 -1.29 11.36 -17.43
CA ALA A 56 -2.60 10.71 -17.53
C ALA A 56 -3.25 10.98 -18.89
N ASP A 57 -4.05 10.01 -19.35
CA ASP A 57 -4.82 10.17 -20.61
C ASP A 57 -5.63 11.48 -20.57
N PRO A 58 -5.60 12.26 -21.67
CA PRO A 58 -6.31 13.55 -21.73
C PRO A 58 -7.81 13.44 -21.45
N GLY A 59 -8.45 12.32 -21.81
CA GLY A 59 -9.86 12.05 -21.50
C GLY A 59 -10.12 11.92 -20.01
N VAL A 60 -9.22 11.24 -19.29
CA VAL A 60 -9.29 11.12 -17.81
C VAL A 60 -9.13 12.48 -17.14
N VAL A 61 -8.14 13.26 -17.59
CA VAL A 61 -7.90 14.62 -17.07
C VAL A 61 -9.13 15.50 -17.32
N LYS A 62 -9.72 15.44 -18.52
CA LYS A 62 -10.89 16.23 -18.86
C LYS A 62 -12.12 15.82 -18.05
N ALA A 63 -12.34 14.52 -17.87
CA ALA A 63 -13.42 14.01 -17.02
C ALA A 63 -13.30 14.53 -15.59
N LEU A 64 -12.10 14.44 -14.99
CA LEU A 64 -11.86 14.96 -13.65
C LEU A 64 -12.17 16.47 -13.54
N GLN A 65 -11.73 17.28 -14.51
CA GLN A 65 -12.02 18.72 -14.54
C GLN A 65 -13.52 19.00 -14.56
N VAL A 66 -14.26 18.30 -15.43
CA VAL A 66 -15.72 18.50 -15.57
C VAL A 66 -16.45 18.09 -14.28
N GLU A 67 -16.07 16.94 -13.71
CA GLU A 67 -16.73 16.45 -12.52
C GLU A 67 -16.39 17.29 -11.26
N ALA A 68 -15.18 17.84 -11.19
CA ALA A 68 -14.77 18.71 -10.07
C ALA A 68 -15.52 20.05 -10.04
N GLU A 69 -16.04 20.52 -11.17
CA GLU A 69 -16.83 21.76 -11.27
C GLU A 69 -18.29 21.60 -10.85
N LYS A 70 -18.78 20.35 -10.73
CA LYS A 70 -20.18 20.07 -10.40
C LYS A 70 -20.46 20.23 -8.89
N PRO A 71 -21.43 21.05 -8.49
CA PRO A 71 -21.77 21.25 -7.08
C PRO A 71 -22.19 19.98 -6.36
N GLU A 72 -22.84 19.05 -7.04
CA GLU A 72 -23.26 17.75 -6.50
C GLU A 72 -22.09 16.86 -6.05
N ASN A 73 -20.92 17.01 -6.65
CA ASN A 73 -19.75 16.21 -6.34
C ASN A 73 -18.97 16.68 -5.10
N ARG A 74 -19.45 17.72 -4.38
CA ARG A 74 -18.83 18.21 -3.14
C ARG A 74 -19.30 17.50 -1.87
N GLY A 75 -20.31 16.67 -1.97
CA GLY A 75 -20.91 15.96 -0.85
C GLY A 75 -20.06 14.78 -0.35
N TYR A 76 -20.45 14.24 0.80
CA TYR A 76 -19.88 13.00 1.29
C TYR A 76 -20.46 11.81 0.52
N THR A 77 -19.62 10.80 0.32
CA THR A 77 -20.04 9.45 -0.11
C THR A 77 -19.55 8.45 0.93
N ASP A 78 -20.41 7.55 1.40
CA ASP A 78 -20.02 6.61 2.46
C ASP A 78 -18.97 5.59 1.96
N ASN A 79 -19.37 4.71 1.03
CA ASN A 79 -18.49 3.66 0.48
C ASN A 79 -18.22 3.82 -1.01
N GLY A 80 -18.14 5.07 -1.48
CA GLY A 80 -18.07 5.42 -2.90
C GLY A 80 -19.44 5.49 -3.58
N ILE A 81 -19.51 6.18 -4.72
CA ILE A 81 -20.73 6.30 -5.52
C ILE A 81 -20.99 5.01 -6.30
N ASP A 82 -22.25 4.74 -6.60
CA ASP A 82 -22.66 3.51 -7.29
C ASP A 82 -22.08 3.42 -8.70
N GLU A 83 -22.00 4.54 -9.41
CA GLU A 83 -21.38 4.62 -10.75
C GLU A 83 -19.92 4.18 -10.75
N PHE A 84 -19.15 4.50 -9.69
CA PHE A 84 -17.78 4.04 -9.56
C PHE A 84 -17.72 2.52 -9.36
N LYS A 85 -18.59 1.98 -8.49
CA LYS A 85 -18.63 0.54 -8.20
C LYS A 85 -19.05 -0.27 -9.43
N ASP A 86 -20.06 0.21 -10.16
CA ASP A 86 -20.49 -0.38 -11.44
C ASP A 86 -19.39 -0.36 -12.49
N ALA A 87 -18.71 0.78 -12.63
CA ALA A 87 -17.59 0.92 -13.56
C ALA A 87 -16.44 -0.01 -13.20
N ALA A 88 -16.13 -0.17 -11.90
CA ALA A 88 -15.12 -1.11 -11.43
C ALA A 88 -15.47 -2.57 -11.78
N CYS A 89 -16.71 -3.00 -11.58
CA CYS A 89 -17.17 -4.33 -11.95
C CYS A 89 -17.06 -4.56 -13.47
N LYS A 90 -17.48 -3.60 -14.28
CA LYS A 90 -17.36 -3.65 -15.75
C LYS A 90 -15.90 -3.69 -16.21
N TYR A 91 -15.03 -2.91 -15.54
CA TYR A 91 -13.61 -2.93 -15.84
C TYR A 91 -12.99 -4.31 -15.55
N MET A 92 -13.32 -4.92 -14.41
CA MET A 92 -12.84 -6.24 -14.04
C MET A 92 -13.33 -7.31 -15.05
N GLU A 93 -14.55 -7.22 -15.52
CA GLU A 93 -15.07 -8.14 -16.53
C GLU A 93 -14.39 -7.93 -17.89
N ASN A 94 -14.33 -6.70 -18.39
CA ASN A 94 -13.82 -6.39 -19.72
C ASN A 94 -12.32 -6.59 -19.87
N VAL A 95 -11.54 -6.26 -18.85
CA VAL A 95 -10.07 -6.30 -18.90
C VAL A 95 -9.52 -7.63 -18.40
N PHE A 96 -10.10 -8.19 -17.33
CA PHE A 96 -9.57 -9.39 -16.67
C PHE A 96 -10.48 -10.62 -16.81
N GLY A 97 -11.66 -10.50 -17.44
CA GLY A 97 -12.60 -11.60 -17.60
C GLY A 97 -13.26 -12.07 -16.29
N VAL A 98 -13.16 -11.29 -15.21
CA VAL A 98 -13.74 -11.61 -13.90
C VAL A 98 -15.22 -11.27 -13.92
N LYS A 99 -16.08 -12.30 -13.91
CA LYS A 99 -17.53 -12.18 -13.97
C LYS A 99 -18.20 -12.35 -12.62
N GLY A 100 -19.45 -11.88 -12.53
CA GLY A 100 -20.30 -12.11 -11.36
C GLY A 100 -20.00 -11.21 -10.15
N LEU A 101 -19.23 -10.15 -10.34
CA LEU A 101 -19.02 -9.14 -9.30
C LEU A 101 -20.31 -8.32 -9.11
N ALA A 102 -20.76 -8.20 -7.87
CA ALA A 102 -21.87 -7.34 -7.46
C ALA A 102 -21.30 -6.05 -6.84
N PRO A 103 -21.66 -4.87 -7.37
CA PRO A 103 -21.08 -3.59 -6.94
C PRO A 103 -21.17 -3.32 -5.43
N ASP A 104 -22.32 -3.64 -4.84
CA ASP A 104 -22.64 -3.45 -3.42
C ASP A 104 -21.94 -4.42 -2.46
N LYS A 105 -21.45 -5.56 -2.98
CA LYS A 105 -20.85 -6.64 -2.18
C LYS A 105 -19.35 -6.80 -2.35
N HIS A 106 -18.85 -6.52 -3.55
CA HIS A 106 -17.48 -6.87 -3.93
C HIS A 106 -16.60 -5.65 -4.19
N VAL A 107 -17.17 -4.44 -4.20
CA VAL A 107 -16.43 -3.22 -4.48
C VAL A 107 -16.54 -2.23 -3.33
N ASN A 108 -15.39 -1.79 -2.86
CA ASN A 108 -15.28 -0.69 -1.90
C ASN A 108 -14.31 0.36 -2.43
N HIS A 109 -14.69 1.63 -2.28
CA HIS A 109 -13.84 2.74 -2.70
C HIS A 109 -12.71 2.99 -1.70
N LEU A 110 -11.52 3.27 -2.21
CA LEU A 110 -10.36 3.65 -1.43
C LEU A 110 -9.62 4.82 -2.09
N ILE A 111 -8.92 5.61 -1.30
CA ILE A 111 -7.98 6.63 -1.81
C ILE A 111 -6.66 5.95 -2.15
N GLY A 112 -6.61 5.28 -3.30
CA GLY A 112 -5.54 4.36 -3.67
C GLY A 112 -5.64 3.02 -2.94
N SER A 113 -4.81 2.04 -3.30
CA SER A 113 -4.84 0.68 -2.71
C SER A 113 -4.20 0.59 -1.31
N LYS A 114 -3.28 1.49 -0.99
CA LYS A 114 -2.52 1.44 0.27
C LYS A 114 -3.41 1.50 1.54
N PRO A 115 -4.42 2.38 1.66
CA PRO A 115 -5.33 2.37 2.80
C PRO A 115 -6.04 1.02 2.99
N GLY A 116 -6.47 0.36 1.92
CA GLY A 116 -7.05 -0.98 1.99
C GLY A 116 -6.07 -2.00 2.55
N LEU A 117 -4.84 -2.03 2.05
CA LEU A 117 -3.79 -2.91 2.57
C LEU A 117 -3.47 -2.64 4.04
N ALA A 118 -3.54 -1.38 4.48
CA ALA A 118 -3.29 -0.99 5.86
C ALA A 118 -4.44 -1.35 6.81
N MET A 119 -5.68 -1.28 6.33
CA MET A 119 -6.88 -1.52 7.15
C MET A 119 -7.30 -2.99 7.18
N THR A 120 -6.99 -3.77 6.14
CA THR A 120 -7.34 -5.19 6.07
C THR A 120 -6.87 -5.98 7.31
N PRO A 121 -5.64 -5.83 7.83
CA PRO A 121 -5.22 -6.53 9.03
C PRO A 121 -6.12 -6.27 10.24
N ALA A 122 -6.70 -5.08 10.37
CA ALA A 122 -7.59 -4.76 11.49
C ALA A 122 -8.87 -5.61 11.51
N ALA A 123 -9.28 -6.15 10.37
CA ALA A 123 -10.45 -7.02 10.26
C ALA A 123 -10.14 -8.49 10.55
N PHE A 124 -8.86 -8.92 10.46
CA PHE A 124 -8.50 -10.34 10.47
C PHE A 124 -7.44 -10.72 11.51
N ILE A 125 -6.65 -9.76 12.01
CA ILE A 125 -5.47 -10.06 12.85
C ILE A 125 -5.75 -9.74 14.31
N ASN A 126 -5.59 -10.75 15.16
CA ASN A 126 -5.47 -10.62 16.60
C ASN A 126 -4.00 -10.75 17.04
N PRO A 127 -3.64 -10.32 18.27
CA PRO A 127 -2.30 -10.60 18.81
C PRO A 127 -1.96 -12.08 18.78
N GLY A 128 -0.81 -12.41 18.19
CA GLY A 128 -0.33 -13.80 18.03
C GLY A 128 -0.78 -14.49 16.73
N ASP A 129 -1.68 -13.90 15.94
CA ASP A 129 -2.01 -14.43 14.62
C ASP A 129 -0.83 -14.24 13.64
N VAL A 130 -0.69 -15.14 12.67
CA VAL A 130 0.38 -15.14 11.69
C VAL A 130 -0.13 -14.61 10.34
N ILE A 131 0.64 -13.71 9.72
CA ILE A 131 0.46 -13.28 8.34
C ILE A 131 1.63 -13.73 7.48
N LEU A 132 1.34 -14.36 6.34
CA LEU A 132 2.34 -14.74 5.36
C LEU A 132 2.60 -13.61 4.37
N MET A 133 3.85 -13.23 4.20
CA MET A 133 4.27 -12.18 3.28
C MET A 133 5.34 -12.68 2.32
N THR A 134 5.25 -12.30 1.06
CA THR A 134 6.31 -12.58 0.09
C THR A 134 7.49 -11.62 0.24
N VAL A 135 8.72 -12.10 0.05
CA VAL A 135 9.94 -11.30 0.09
C VAL A 135 10.82 -11.63 -1.14
N PRO A 136 11.14 -10.65 -2.01
CA PRO A 136 10.71 -9.24 -1.96
C PRO A 136 9.20 -9.06 -2.15
N GLY A 137 8.63 -8.04 -1.51
CA GLY A 137 7.20 -7.73 -1.56
C GLY A 137 6.88 -6.35 -1.00
N TYR A 138 5.61 -5.95 -1.13
CA TYR A 138 5.16 -4.67 -0.61
C TYR A 138 4.80 -4.78 0.87
N PRO A 139 5.45 -4.06 1.79
CA PRO A 139 5.46 -4.41 3.21
C PRO A 139 4.24 -3.91 4.01
N VAL A 140 3.34 -3.13 3.41
CA VAL A 140 2.31 -2.37 4.15
C VAL A 140 1.42 -3.28 4.99
N MET A 141 0.88 -4.36 4.41
CA MET A 141 -0.02 -5.25 5.13
C MET A 141 0.67 -5.93 6.32
N GLY A 142 1.88 -6.48 6.13
CA GLY A 142 2.65 -7.09 7.21
C GLY A 142 3.02 -6.10 8.32
N THR A 143 3.41 -4.87 7.95
CA THR A 143 3.69 -3.82 8.93
C THR A 143 2.47 -3.49 9.79
N HIS A 144 1.30 -3.37 9.18
CA HIS A 144 0.06 -3.09 9.93
C HIS A 144 -0.41 -4.29 10.77
N ALA A 145 -0.19 -5.53 10.30
CA ALA A 145 -0.42 -6.71 11.12
C ALA A 145 0.43 -6.70 12.39
N GLN A 146 1.72 -6.35 12.28
CA GLN A 146 2.61 -6.19 13.44
C GLN A 146 2.12 -5.10 14.41
N TYR A 147 1.56 -4.00 13.92
CA TYR A 147 0.95 -2.99 14.79
C TYR A 147 -0.23 -3.51 15.61
N LEU A 148 -0.88 -4.57 15.13
CA LEU A 148 -1.99 -5.24 15.83
C LEU A 148 -1.52 -6.42 16.71
N GLY A 149 -0.21 -6.66 16.77
CA GLY A 149 0.36 -7.76 17.54
C GLY A 149 0.46 -9.09 16.78
N GLY A 150 0.23 -9.05 15.46
CA GLY A 150 0.43 -10.21 14.59
C GLY A 150 1.90 -10.46 14.27
N GLU A 151 2.22 -11.68 13.88
CA GLU A 151 3.55 -12.11 13.47
C GLU A 151 3.65 -12.20 11.94
N VAL A 152 4.81 -11.84 11.38
CA VAL A 152 5.05 -11.89 9.93
C VAL A 152 6.01 -13.03 9.61
N VAL A 153 5.53 -14.00 8.87
CA VAL A 153 6.36 -15.07 8.28
C VAL A 153 6.61 -14.74 6.81
N ASN A 154 7.90 -14.65 6.46
CA ASN A 154 8.34 -14.28 5.13
C ASN A 154 8.56 -15.51 4.26
N LEU A 155 7.97 -15.50 3.06
CA LEU A 155 8.14 -16.50 2.02
C LEU A 155 9.07 -15.95 0.93
N PRO A 156 10.33 -16.43 0.87
CA PRO A 156 11.29 -15.92 -0.11
C PRO A 156 10.87 -16.25 -1.55
N LEU A 157 10.96 -15.25 -2.42
CA LEU A 157 10.79 -15.40 -3.86
C LEU A 157 12.18 -15.46 -4.51
N THR A 158 12.58 -16.65 -4.97
CA THR A 158 13.93 -16.90 -5.52
C THR A 158 13.85 -17.42 -6.95
N ALA A 159 14.95 -17.31 -7.68
CA ALA A 159 15.04 -17.88 -9.02
C ALA A 159 14.86 -19.41 -9.01
N ALA A 160 15.27 -20.08 -7.94
CA ALA A 160 15.13 -21.53 -7.80
C ALA A 160 13.67 -22.02 -7.75
N ASN A 161 12.75 -21.17 -7.26
CA ASN A 161 11.32 -21.47 -7.23
C ASN A 161 10.50 -20.62 -8.23
N ASN A 162 11.16 -20.12 -9.27
CA ASN A 162 10.53 -19.27 -10.29
C ASN A 162 9.84 -18.01 -9.71
N PHE A 163 10.37 -17.47 -8.62
CA PHE A 163 9.79 -16.34 -7.90
C PHE A 163 8.35 -16.58 -7.40
N LEU A 164 7.99 -17.84 -7.17
CA LEU A 164 6.73 -18.22 -6.52
C LEU A 164 6.97 -18.53 -5.03
N PRO A 165 6.01 -18.26 -4.15
CA PRO A 165 6.14 -18.63 -2.74
C PRO A 165 6.11 -20.17 -2.58
N ASP A 166 7.05 -20.71 -1.82
CA ASP A 166 7.04 -22.12 -1.45
C ASP A 166 6.20 -22.35 -0.18
N LEU A 167 4.94 -22.71 -0.38
CA LEU A 167 4.03 -22.98 0.74
C LEU A 167 4.40 -24.24 1.55
N LYS A 168 5.24 -25.13 1.00
CA LYS A 168 5.71 -26.31 1.71
C LYS A 168 6.81 -26.01 2.72
N SER A 169 7.43 -24.83 2.61
CA SER A 169 8.44 -24.37 3.56
C SER A 169 7.85 -23.74 4.83
N ILE A 170 6.52 -23.63 4.91
CA ILE A 170 5.83 -23.12 6.10
C ILE A 170 5.88 -24.20 7.17
N ASP A 171 6.24 -23.81 8.39
CA ASP A 171 6.20 -24.70 9.53
C ASP A 171 4.77 -25.21 9.76
N ALA A 172 4.63 -26.49 10.06
CA ALA A 172 3.33 -27.12 10.28
C ALA A 172 2.61 -26.61 11.54
N ASP A 173 3.36 -25.96 12.44
CA ASP A 173 2.82 -25.37 13.67
C ASP A 173 2.31 -23.93 13.46
N ILE A 174 2.42 -23.39 12.23
CA ILE A 174 1.87 -22.12 11.80
C ILE A 174 0.53 -22.37 11.09
#